data_af2b9add6d89666a0a624d49f37d8cc4
#
_entry.id   af2b9add6d89666a0a624d49f37d8cc4
#
_cell.length_a   1.000
_cell.length_b   1.000
_cell.length_c   1.000
_cell.angle_alpha   90.00
_cell.angle_beta   90.00
_cell.angle_gamma   90.00
#
_symmetry.space_group_name_H-M   'P 1'
#
loop_
_entity.id
_entity.type
_entity.pdbx_description
1 polymer ?
#
loop_
_entity_poly.entity_id
_entity_poly.type
_entity_poly.pdbx_seq_one_letter_code
_entity_poly.pdbx_strand_id
1 'polypeptide(L)'
;HLQGLVQILSVSSVNDEHTDWSRFDELHQYLQTTYPMIYQKLELTVIGKASLLFRWPSENPDRKPVLLMAHQDVVPAGREEQWSHPPFAGEVEDGFLWGRGSEDCKSLLSAEMDAVEELLEEHFKPSFDIYLSFGHNEEVQCTPDKKGSILAAEYLKRNGVELACIFDEGGNIIDNESGVRAEVALAEKAPNEFVLYKDGDGGHASRPGKGTVLGDIAR
;
A
#
# COMPACT_ATOMS: atom_id res chain seq x y z
N HIS A 1 14.23 10.23 4.24
CA HIS A 1 12.90 10.49 3.67
C HIS A 1 11.83 9.61 4.35
N LEU A 2 12.05 8.31 4.52
CA LEU A 2 11.10 7.38 5.16
C LEU A 2 10.59 7.86 6.53
N GLN A 3 11.45 8.45 7.37
CA GLN A 3 11.04 8.98 8.67
C GLN A 3 9.88 9.98 8.56
N GLY A 4 9.97 10.93 7.64
CA GLY A 4 8.90 11.91 7.43
C GLY A 4 7.62 11.29 6.91
N LEU A 5 7.71 10.26 6.06
CA LEU A 5 6.54 9.51 5.60
C LEU A 5 5.84 8.78 6.75
N VAL A 6 6.59 8.17 7.68
CA VAL A 6 6.03 7.47 8.85
C VAL A 6 5.31 8.44 9.79
N GLN A 7 5.76 9.68 9.88
CA GLN A 7 5.15 10.72 10.72
C GLN A 7 3.79 11.22 10.20
N ILE A 8 3.44 10.93 8.95
CA ILE A 8 2.15 11.30 8.35
C ILE A 8 1.15 10.18 8.53
N LEU A 9 0.03 10.46 9.20
CA LEU A 9 -0.98 9.49 9.61
C LEU A 9 -1.97 9.19 8.47
N SER A 10 -1.51 8.60 7.38
CA SER A 10 -2.33 8.23 6.23
C SER A 10 -3.13 6.94 6.48
N VAL A 11 -3.92 6.93 7.55
CA VAL A 11 -4.75 5.78 7.94
C VAL A 11 -5.98 5.69 7.03
N SER A 12 -6.13 4.56 6.33
CA SER A 12 -7.30 4.29 5.51
C SER A 12 -8.44 3.63 6.30
N SER A 13 -9.66 3.77 5.80
CA SER A 13 -10.87 3.15 6.37
C SER A 13 -11.72 2.56 5.25
N VAL A 14 -12.39 1.43 5.56
CA VAL A 14 -13.41 0.83 4.66
C VAL A 14 -14.49 1.83 4.29
N ASN A 15 -14.91 2.69 5.22
CA ASN A 15 -15.79 3.80 4.95
C ASN A 15 -14.97 5.08 4.70
N ASP A 16 -14.96 5.54 3.47
CA ASP A 16 -14.22 6.74 3.02
C ASP A 16 -14.53 7.99 3.85
N GLU A 17 -15.73 8.08 4.45
CA GLU A 17 -16.11 9.19 5.33
C GLU A 17 -15.30 9.23 6.64
N HIS A 18 -14.73 8.10 7.03
CA HIS A 18 -13.89 7.98 8.22
C HIS A 18 -12.39 8.15 7.90
N THR A 19 -12.03 8.26 6.63
CA THR A 19 -10.65 8.52 6.22
C THR A 19 -10.37 10.02 6.28
N ASP A 20 -9.33 10.41 6.99
CA ASP A 20 -8.86 11.81 7.00
C ASP A 20 -8.04 12.08 5.73
N TRP A 21 -8.71 12.52 4.68
CA TRP A 21 -8.08 12.81 3.38
C TRP A 21 -7.04 13.94 3.47
N SER A 22 -7.10 14.82 4.46
CA SER A 22 -6.08 15.85 4.64
C SER A 22 -4.70 15.27 4.94
N ARG A 23 -4.62 14.06 5.50
CA ARG A 23 -3.37 13.35 5.71
C ARG A 23 -2.76 12.83 4.41
N PHE A 24 -3.58 12.47 3.44
CA PHE A 24 -3.09 12.12 2.10
C PHE A 24 -2.63 13.37 1.35
N ASP A 25 -3.32 14.50 1.50
CA ASP A 25 -2.86 15.78 0.94
C ASP A 25 -1.51 16.20 1.55
N GLU A 26 -1.34 16.05 2.87
CA GLU A 26 -0.07 16.26 3.57
C GLU A 26 1.04 15.34 3.04
N LEU A 27 0.73 14.06 2.83
CA LEU A 27 1.66 13.09 2.27
C LEU A 27 2.08 13.47 0.84
N HIS A 28 1.13 13.85 -0.01
CA HIS A 28 1.42 14.28 -1.37
C HIS A 28 2.29 15.54 -1.40
N GLN A 29 2.02 16.50 -0.51
CA GLN A 29 2.85 17.69 -0.38
C GLN A 29 4.26 17.36 0.11
N TYR A 30 4.38 16.43 1.05
CA TYR A 30 5.68 15.94 1.51
C TYR A 30 6.45 15.28 0.37
N LEU A 31 5.83 14.37 -0.39
CA LEU A 31 6.43 13.72 -1.56
C LEU A 31 6.88 14.74 -2.60
N GLN A 32 6.03 15.72 -2.93
CA GLN A 32 6.37 16.76 -3.90
C GLN A 32 7.57 17.62 -3.48
N THR A 33 7.70 17.88 -2.17
CA THR A 33 8.81 18.66 -1.63
C THR A 33 10.09 17.85 -1.58
N THR A 34 9.98 16.56 -1.27
CA THR A 34 11.11 15.65 -1.08
C THR A 34 11.69 15.16 -2.41
N TYR A 35 10.83 14.97 -3.44
CA TYR A 35 11.19 14.40 -4.74
C TYR A 35 10.86 15.35 -5.91
N PRO A 36 11.51 16.52 -5.96
CA PRO A 36 11.16 17.55 -6.93
C PRO A 36 11.43 17.17 -8.38
N MET A 37 12.44 16.33 -8.66
CA MET A 37 12.74 15.89 -10.02
C MET A 37 11.66 14.97 -10.57
N ILE A 38 11.13 14.06 -9.74
CA ILE A 38 10.01 13.18 -10.10
C ILE A 38 8.81 14.03 -10.51
N TYR A 39 8.39 14.96 -9.65
CA TYR A 39 7.23 15.82 -9.93
C TYR A 39 7.44 16.79 -11.10
N GLN A 40 8.68 17.10 -11.45
CA GLN A 40 9.02 17.96 -12.59
C GLN A 40 9.12 17.18 -13.90
N LYS A 41 9.58 15.93 -13.89
CA LYS A 41 9.97 15.15 -15.07
C LYS A 41 9.02 14.05 -15.45
N LEU A 42 8.30 13.46 -14.49
CA LEU A 42 7.35 12.41 -14.73
C LEU A 42 5.93 12.96 -14.94
N GLU A 43 5.12 12.21 -15.66
CA GLU A 43 3.71 12.50 -15.86
C GLU A 43 2.91 11.95 -14.68
N LEU A 44 2.30 12.82 -13.88
CA LEU A 44 1.48 12.42 -12.73
C LEU A 44 -0.01 12.39 -13.11
N THR A 45 -0.67 11.31 -12.76
CA THR A 45 -2.13 11.16 -12.76
C THR A 45 -2.61 10.75 -11.37
N VAL A 46 -3.54 11.51 -10.80
CA VAL A 46 -4.19 11.12 -9.55
C VAL A 46 -5.38 10.21 -9.87
N ILE A 47 -5.41 9.04 -9.29
CA ILE A 47 -6.40 7.99 -9.51
C ILE A 47 -7.31 7.86 -8.28
N GLY A 48 -8.61 7.83 -8.51
CA GLY A 48 -9.59 7.77 -7.42
C GLY A 48 -9.47 8.97 -6.48
N LYS A 49 -9.42 8.73 -5.18
CA LYS A 49 -9.33 9.80 -4.17
C LYS A 49 -7.91 10.33 -3.98
N ALA A 50 -6.93 9.43 -3.91
CA ALA A 50 -5.57 9.83 -3.54
C ALA A 50 -4.47 8.89 -4.08
N SER A 51 -4.75 7.91 -4.95
CA SER A 51 -3.68 7.12 -5.55
C SER A 51 -2.87 7.94 -6.54
N LEU A 52 -1.56 7.79 -6.50
CA LEU A 52 -0.65 8.45 -7.42
C LEU A 52 -0.18 7.45 -8.48
N LEU A 53 -0.28 7.83 -9.74
CA LEU A 53 0.28 7.08 -10.85
C LEU A 53 1.24 7.99 -11.61
N PHE A 54 2.53 7.72 -11.49
CA PHE A 54 3.56 8.40 -12.27
C PHE A 54 3.92 7.57 -13.49
N ARG A 55 4.22 8.23 -14.60
CA ARG A 55 4.80 7.64 -15.80
C ARG A 55 6.12 8.32 -16.09
N TRP A 56 7.19 7.54 -16.15
CA TRP A 56 8.47 7.96 -16.65
C TRP A 56 8.60 7.50 -18.11
N PRO A 57 8.40 8.39 -19.09
CA PRO A 57 8.41 8.01 -20.48
C PRO A 57 9.84 7.67 -20.97
N SER A 58 9.95 6.62 -21.75
CA SER A 58 11.18 6.28 -22.47
C SER A 58 11.22 6.91 -23.86
N GLU A 59 12.40 6.90 -24.46
CA GLU A 59 12.57 7.26 -25.87
C GLU A 59 12.17 6.10 -26.85
N ASN A 60 11.82 4.93 -26.31
CA ASN A 60 11.46 3.74 -27.06
C ASN A 60 10.05 3.22 -26.71
N PRO A 61 9.01 3.79 -27.34
CA PRO A 61 7.61 3.47 -27.00
C PRO A 61 7.18 2.06 -27.44
N ASP A 62 7.96 1.35 -28.25
CA ASP A 62 7.60 0.02 -28.75
C ASP A 62 7.86 -1.10 -27.74
N ARG A 63 8.53 -0.79 -26.62
CA ARG A 63 8.79 -1.76 -25.55
C ARG A 63 7.69 -1.69 -24.51
N LYS A 64 7.23 -2.88 -24.07
CA LYS A 64 6.25 -2.95 -23.00
C LYS A 64 6.82 -2.34 -21.72
N PRO A 65 6.04 -1.49 -21.04
CA PRO A 65 6.44 -0.85 -19.80
C PRO A 65 6.47 -1.82 -18.61
N VAL A 66 7.11 -1.40 -17.54
CA VAL A 66 7.06 -2.04 -16.24
C VAL A 66 6.28 -1.17 -15.24
N LEU A 67 5.68 -1.80 -14.24
CA LEU A 67 4.98 -1.13 -13.16
C LEU A 67 5.65 -1.51 -11.83
N LEU A 68 6.00 -0.50 -11.05
CA LEU A 68 6.42 -0.62 -9.66
C LEU A 68 5.25 -0.19 -8.78
N MET A 69 4.96 -0.93 -7.73
CA MET A 69 3.79 -0.68 -6.88
C MET A 69 4.18 -0.63 -5.41
N ALA A 70 3.53 0.27 -4.72
CA ALA A 70 3.50 0.34 -3.27
C ALA A 70 2.20 1.00 -2.83
N HIS A 71 1.97 1.14 -1.51
CA HIS A 71 0.81 1.88 -1.03
C HIS A 71 1.19 2.98 -0.04
N GLN A 72 0.31 3.95 0.07
CA GLN A 72 0.49 5.16 0.89
C GLN A 72 -0.17 5.03 2.24
N ASP A 73 -1.23 4.23 2.29
CA ASP A 73 -2.04 4.06 3.49
C ASP A 73 -1.41 3.10 4.49
N VAL A 74 -1.93 3.15 5.68
CA VAL A 74 -1.54 2.28 6.78
C VAL A 74 -2.79 1.90 7.60
N VAL A 75 -2.73 0.75 8.27
CA VAL A 75 -3.74 0.39 9.27
C VAL A 75 -3.62 1.25 10.53
N PRO A 76 -4.69 1.40 11.33
CA PRO A 76 -4.62 2.07 12.62
C PRO A 76 -3.55 1.47 13.54
N ALA A 77 -2.95 2.29 14.40
CA ALA A 77 -1.96 1.84 15.38
C ALA A 77 -2.52 0.86 16.42
N GLY A 78 -3.83 0.85 16.62
CA GLY A 78 -4.47 0.06 17.67
C GLY A 78 -4.21 0.65 19.04
N ARG A 79 -3.74 -0.17 19.98
CA ARG A 79 -3.43 0.25 21.34
C ARG A 79 -2.02 0.84 21.40
N GLU A 80 -1.92 2.17 21.38
CA GLU A 80 -0.63 2.88 21.35
C GLU A 80 0.24 2.58 22.59
N GLU A 81 -0.38 2.27 23.73
CA GLU A 81 0.33 1.89 24.95
C GLU A 81 1.08 0.53 24.85
N GLN A 82 0.84 -0.25 23.80
CA GLN A 82 1.52 -1.52 23.57
C GLN A 82 2.74 -1.37 22.62
N TRP A 83 2.96 -0.19 22.09
CA TRP A 83 4.11 0.10 21.24
C TRP A 83 5.34 0.45 22.09
N SER A 84 6.52 -0.07 21.70
CA SER A 84 7.79 0.30 22.33
C SER A 84 8.19 1.75 22.02
N HIS A 85 7.78 2.24 20.85
CA HIS A 85 7.97 3.61 20.36
C HIS A 85 6.62 4.15 19.89
N PRO A 86 6.33 5.45 20.01
CA PRO A 86 5.07 5.99 19.50
C PRO A 86 4.91 5.68 17.99
N PRO A 87 3.76 5.12 17.57
CA PRO A 87 3.60 4.52 16.24
C PRO A 87 3.77 5.47 15.06
N PHE A 88 3.64 6.76 15.28
CA PHE A 88 3.80 7.78 14.24
C PHE A 88 4.90 8.81 14.55
N ALA A 89 5.79 8.51 15.49
CA ALA A 89 6.92 9.40 15.79
C ALA A 89 8.07 9.26 14.77
N GLY A 90 8.19 8.11 14.12
CA GLY A 90 9.31 7.83 13.21
C GLY A 90 10.64 7.87 13.93
N GLU A 91 10.72 7.37 15.18
CA GLU A 91 11.94 7.38 15.96
C GLU A 91 13.01 6.49 15.33
N VAL A 92 14.25 6.97 15.37
CA VAL A 92 15.42 6.19 14.92
C VAL A 92 16.25 5.86 16.14
N GLU A 93 16.29 4.59 16.52
CA GLU A 93 17.04 4.08 17.66
C GLU A 93 17.69 2.74 17.32
N ASP A 94 18.93 2.54 17.77
CA ASP A 94 19.72 1.32 17.55
C ASP A 94 19.84 0.86 16.08
N GLY A 95 19.78 1.79 15.12
CA GLY A 95 19.85 1.51 13.69
C GLY A 95 18.52 1.10 13.06
N PHE A 96 17.42 1.15 13.79
CA PHE A 96 16.07 0.86 13.31
C PHE A 96 15.24 2.14 13.25
N LEU A 97 14.37 2.22 12.26
CA LEU A 97 13.32 3.23 12.18
C LEU A 97 12.00 2.60 12.66
N TRP A 98 11.47 3.14 13.74
CA TRP A 98 10.29 2.63 14.41
C TRP A 98 9.03 3.40 14.00
N GLY A 99 7.98 2.67 13.64
CA GLY A 99 6.68 3.28 13.42
C GLY A 99 5.76 2.49 12.50
N ARG A 100 4.48 2.85 12.50
CA ARG A 100 3.46 2.29 11.61
C ARG A 100 3.77 2.67 10.16
N GLY A 101 3.84 1.67 9.27
CA GLY A 101 4.19 1.88 7.85
C GLY A 101 5.69 1.93 7.56
N SER A 102 6.56 1.74 8.58
CA SER A 102 8.02 1.71 8.36
C SER A 102 8.46 0.48 7.55
N GLU A 103 7.67 -0.58 7.54
CA GLU A 103 7.86 -1.78 6.73
C GLU A 103 6.77 -1.87 5.67
N ASP A 104 5.53 -1.87 6.06
CA ASP A 104 4.34 -2.05 5.24
C ASP A 104 3.56 -0.72 5.08
N CYS A 105 3.65 -0.04 3.90
CA CYS A 105 4.74 -0.30 2.93
C CYS A 105 5.38 1.02 2.46
N LYS A 106 5.42 2.04 3.38
CA LYS A 106 6.07 3.35 3.09
C LYS A 106 7.57 3.21 2.86
N SER A 107 8.20 2.11 3.36
CA SER A 107 9.59 1.78 3.05
C SER A 107 9.79 1.53 1.56
N LEU A 108 8.93 0.72 0.94
CA LEU A 108 9.01 0.43 -0.49
C LEU A 108 8.71 1.70 -1.30
N LEU A 109 7.64 2.44 -0.95
CA LEU A 109 7.34 3.72 -1.58
C LEU A 109 8.53 4.67 -1.53
N SER A 110 9.17 4.83 -0.35
CA SER A 110 10.37 5.67 -0.21
C SER A 110 11.53 5.18 -1.06
N ALA A 111 11.77 3.87 -1.06
CA ALA A 111 12.88 3.28 -1.81
C ALA A 111 12.71 3.45 -3.33
N GLU A 112 11.50 3.26 -3.85
CA GLU A 112 11.19 3.48 -5.26
C GLU A 112 11.35 4.95 -5.66
N MET A 113 10.84 5.88 -4.83
CA MET A 113 10.96 7.31 -5.08
C MET A 113 12.42 7.78 -4.98
N ASP A 114 13.17 7.32 -3.95
CA ASP A 114 14.59 7.64 -3.78
C ASP A 114 15.41 7.19 -5.00
N ALA A 115 15.21 5.94 -5.45
CA ALA A 115 15.91 5.40 -6.59
C ALA A 115 15.61 6.15 -7.89
N VAL A 116 14.35 6.52 -8.11
CA VAL A 116 13.96 7.25 -9.33
C VAL A 116 14.46 8.69 -9.28
N GLU A 117 14.42 9.37 -8.13
CA GLU A 117 14.95 10.73 -7.98
C GLU A 117 16.45 10.77 -8.27
N GLU A 118 17.23 9.83 -7.69
CA GLU A 118 18.67 9.70 -7.92
C GLU A 118 18.99 9.45 -9.41
N LEU A 119 18.28 8.53 -10.04
CA LEU A 119 18.45 8.23 -11.46
C LEU A 119 18.11 9.44 -12.37
N LEU A 120 17.13 10.25 -11.98
CA LEU A 120 16.79 11.49 -12.69
C LEU A 120 17.88 12.55 -12.52
N GLU A 121 18.47 12.68 -11.34
CA GLU A 121 19.63 13.57 -11.07
C GLU A 121 20.85 13.15 -11.91
N GLU A 122 21.05 11.84 -12.07
CA GLU A 122 22.10 11.27 -12.92
C GLU A 122 21.79 11.36 -14.43
N HIS A 123 20.65 11.94 -14.81
CA HIS A 123 20.18 12.02 -16.20
C HIS A 123 19.97 10.67 -16.88
N PHE A 124 19.67 9.64 -16.11
CA PHE A 124 19.35 8.32 -16.63
C PHE A 124 18.12 8.38 -17.53
N LYS A 125 18.15 7.61 -18.63
CA LYS A 125 17.04 7.49 -19.57
C LYS A 125 16.57 6.03 -19.62
N PRO A 126 15.34 5.74 -19.23
CA PRO A 126 14.85 4.37 -19.26
C PRO A 126 14.70 3.89 -20.71
N SER A 127 14.96 2.61 -20.95
CA SER A 127 14.82 1.98 -22.28
C SER A 127 13.40 1.46 -22.55
N PHE A 128 12.49 1.61 -21.61
CA PHE A 128 11.05 1.35 -21.67
C PHE A 128 10.35 2.25 -20.65
N ASP A 129 9.07 2.51 -20.85
CA ASP A 129 8.32 3.32 -19.87
C ASP A 129 8.27 2.63 -18.50
N ILE A 130 8.45 3.41 -17.45
CA ILE A 130 8.33 2.96 -16.07
C ILE A 130 7.13 3.65 -15.45
N TYR A 131 6.23 2.88 -14.89
CA TYR A 131 5.13 3.38 -14.07
C TYR A 131 5.41 3.14 -12.59
N LEU A 132 5.05 4.12 -11.75
CA LEU A 132 5.02 3.97 -10.29
C LEU A 132 3.57 4.16 -9.85
N SER A 133 3.01 3.21 -9.13
CA SER A 133 1.62 3.27 -8.67
C SER A 133 1.55 3.14 -7.16
N PHE A 134 1.13 4.22 -6.51
CA PHE A 134 1.00 4.27 -5.06
C PHE A 134 -0.48 4.30 -4.65
N GLY A 135 -0.98 3.16 -4.19
CA GLY A 135 -2.36 2.98 -3.74
C GLY A 135 -2.67 3.79 -2.47
N HIS A 136 -3.94 4.17 -2.28
CA HIS A 136 -4.37 4.94 -1.10
C HIS A 136 -5.24 4.17 -0.11
N ASN A 137 -5.54 2.90 -0.40
CA ASN A 137 -6.44 2.07 0.41
C ASN A 137 -6.17 0.57 0.17
N GLU A 138 -4.88 0.20 0.17
CA GLU A 138 -4.46 -1.20 0.06
C GLU A 138 -4.94 -2.00 1.27
N GLU A 139 -4.73 -1.49 2.46
CA GLU A 139 -4.98 -2.08 3.77
C GLU A 139 -6.46 -2.33 4.11
N VAL A 140 -7.38 -1.87 3.27
CA VAL A 140 -8.81 -1.98 3.56
C VAL A 140 -9.56 -2.71 2.47
N GLN A 141 -10.52 -3.56 2.87
CA GLN A 141 -11.44 -4.24 1.96
C GLN A 141 -12.55 -3.27 1.54
N CYS A 142 -12.38 -2.63 0.40
CA CYS A 142 -13.41 -1.77 -0.19
C CYS A 142 -13.92 -2.36 -1.51
N THR A 143 -14.99 -1.76 -2.05
CA THR A 143 -15.53 -2.18 -3.35
C THR A 143 -14.56 -1.87 -4.48
N PRO A 144 -14.56 -2.65 -5.59
CA PRO A 144 -13.63 -2.47 -6.71
C PRO A 144 -13.61 -1.05 -7.30
N ASP A 145 -14.76 -0.39 -7.32
CA ASP A 145 -14.91 0.99 -7.81
C ASP A 145 -14.24 2.06 -6.92
N LYS A 146 -13.75 1.65 -5.74
CA LYS A 146 -13.03 2.50 -4.79
C LYS A 146 -11.58 2.08 -4.57
N LYS A 147 -11.23 0.82 -4.84
CA LYS A 147 -9.87 0.29 -4.63
C LYS A 147 -8.88 0.95 -5.57
N GLY A 148 -7.90 1.66 -5.03
CA GLY A 148 -6.93 2.44 -5.79
C GLY A 148 -6.16 1.65 -6.84
N SER A 149 -5.71 0.45 -6.48
CA SER A 149 -4.99 -0.46 -7.40
C SER A 149 -5.87 -0.93 -8.57
N ILE A 150 -7.14 -1.24 -8.33
CA ILE A 150 -8.09 -1.63 -9.38
C ILE A 150 -8.35 -0.47 -10.33
N LEU A 151 -8.58 0.73 -9.79
CA LEU A 151 -8.80 1.94 -10.58
C LEU A 151 -7.56 2.28 -11.44
N ALA A 152 -6.35 2.10 -10.90
CA ALA A 152 -5.11 2.27 -11.65
C ALA A 152 -4.98 1.24 -12.79
N ALA A 153 -5.29 -0.03 -12.53
CA ALA A 153 -5.30 -1.08 -13.55
C ALA A 153 -6.32 -0.79 -14.67
N GLU A 154 -7.52 -0.31 -14.32
CA GLU A 154 -8.53 0.10 -15.29
C GLU A 154 -8.08 1.33 -16.11
N TYR A 155 -7.41 2.28 -15.47
CA TYR A 155 -6.84 3.45 -16.18
C TYR A 155 -5.79 3.00 -17.20
N LEU A 156 -4.82 2.17 -16.80
CA LEU A 156 -3.81 1.63 -17.69
C LEU A 156 -4.44 0.85 -18.87
N LYS A 157 -5.41 -0.02 -18.58
CA LYS A 157 -6.14 -0.78 -19.61
C LYS A 157 -6.88 0.12 -20.59
N ARG A 158 -7.57 1.17 -20.12
CA ARG A 158 -8.28 2.14 -20.99
C ARG A 158 -7.34 2.93 -21.88
N ASN A 159 -6.10 3.15 -21.44
CA ASN A 159 -5.07 3.83 -22.23
C ASN A 159 -4.23 2.86 -23.08
N GLY A 160 -4.64 1.58 -23.19
CA GLY A 160 -3.97 0.60 -24.05
C GLY A 160 -2.59 0.18 -23.55
N VAL A 161 -2.28 0.40 -22.27
CA VAL A 161 -1.00 0.04 -21.66
C VAL A 161 -0.98 -1.47 -21.39
N GLU A 162 -0.05 -2.18 -22.01
CA GLU A 162 0.21 -3.60 -21.79
C GLU A 162 1.55 -3.77 -21.11
N LEU A 163 1.53 -4.11 -19.83
CA LEU A 163 2.73 -4.23 -18.99
C LEU A 163 3.55 -5.47 -19.33
N ALA A 164 4.88 -5.37 -19.26
CA ALA A 164 5.80 -6.50 -19.36
C ALA A 164 5.81 -7.29 -18.04
N CYS A 165 5.85 -6.59 -16.91
CA CYS A 165 5.80 -7.15 -15.57
C CYS A 165 5.35 -6.09 -14.57
N ILE A 166 4.99 -6.55 -13.37
CA ILE A 166 4.62 -5.77 -12.21
C ILE A 166 5.52 -6.20 -11.07
N PHE A 167 6.08 -5.24 -10.34
CA PHE A 167 6.74 -5.45 -9.07
C PHE A 167 5.90 -4.80 -8.00
N ASP A 168 5.56 -5.56 -6.99
CA ASP A 168 4.73 -5.17 -5.86
C ASP A 168 5.43 -5.55 -4.57
N GLU A 169 4.88 -5.18 -3.44
CA GLU A 169 5.37 -5.61 -2.16
C GLU A 169 5.29 -7.14 -2.01
N GLY A 170 6.05 -7.70 -1.08
CA GLY A 170 6.04 -9.12 -0.75
C GLY A 170 7.42 -9.73 -0.78
N GLY A 171 7.52 -10.94 -0.18
CA GLY A 171 8.77 -11.60 0.09
C GLY A 171 9.51 -10.99 1.28
N ASN A 172 10.62 -11.63 1.66
CA ASN A 172 11.44 -11.20 2.80
C ASN A 172 12.91 -11.26 2.46
N ILE A 173 13.69 -10.37 3.06
CA ILE A 173 15.14 -10.53 3.14
C ILE A 173 15.43 -11.22 4.47
N ILE A 174 15.92 -12.45 4.41
CA ILE A 174 16.25 -13.27 5.57
C ILE A 174 17.76 -13.30 5.73
N ASP A 175 18.23 -12.77 6.85
CA ASP A 175 19.64 -12.84 7.26
C ASP A 175 19.76 -13.77 8.46
N ASN A 176 20.48 -14.87 8.30
CA ASN A 176 20.70 -15.85 9.35
C ASN A 176 22.09 -16.52 9.18
N GLU A 177 22.42 -17.47 10.08
CA GLU A 177 23.69 -18.19 10.06
C GLU A 177 24.03 -18.89 8.72
N SER A 178 23.02 -19.16 7.88
CA SER A 178 23.18 -19.75 6.55
C SER A 178 23.46 -18.71 5.45
N GLY A 179 23.43 -17.43 5.78
CA GLY A 179 23.65 -16.30 4.88
C GLY A 179 22.40 -15.49 4.61
N VAL A 180 22.54 -14.47 3.75
CA VAL A 180 21.46 -13.58 3.33
C VAL A 180 20.77 -14.16 2.09
N ARG A 181 19.45 -14.22 2.13
CA ARG A 181 18.61 -14.58 0.97
C ARG A 181 17.43 -13.62 0.82
N ALA A 182 17.10 -13.27 -0.41
CA ALA A 182 15.85 -12.58 -0.74
C ALA A 182 14.83 -13.61 -1.24
N GLU A 183 13.62 -13.53 -0.72
CA GLU A 183 12.49 -14.31 -1.20
C GLU A 183 11.69 -13.46 -2.20
N VAL A 184 11.41 -14.02 -3.37
CA VAL A 184 10.60 -13.37 -4.38
C VAL A 184 9.28 -14.14 -4.48
N ALA A 185 8.20 -13.54 -4.04
CA ALA A 185 6.86 -14.10 -4.22
C ALA A 185 6.45 -14.00 -5.70
N LEU A 186 5.97 -15.10 -6.26
CA LEU A 186 5.49 -15.16 -7.66
C LEU A 186 3.97 -15.10 -7.76
N ALA A 187 3.26 -15.26 -6.65
CA ALA A 187 1.81 -15.20 -6.56
C ALA A 187 1.38 -15.04 -5.10
N GLU A 188 0.23 -14.45 -4.92
CA GLU A 188 -0.43 -14.33 -3.61
C GLU A 188 -1.73 -15.13 -3.57
N LYS A 189 -2.14 -15.47 -2.34
CA LYS A 189 -3.45 -16.09 -2.11
C LYS A 189 -4.53 -15.02 -2.15
N ALA A 190 -5.59 -15.26 -2.91
CA ALA A 190 -6.78 -14.43 -2.80
C ALA A 190 -7.45 -14.65 -1.44
N PRO A 191 -7.70 -13.60 -0.64
CA PRO A 191 -8.48 -13.73 0.58
C PRO A 191 -9.92 -14.10 0.22
N ASN A 192 -10.50 -15.07 0.96
CA ASN A 192 -11.90 -15.42 0.84
C ASN A 192 -12.54 -15.23 2.22
N GLU A 193 -13.48 -14.34 2.29
CA GLU A 193 -14.26 -14.11 3.50
C GLU A 193 -15.59 -14.87 3.41
N PHE A 194 -15.89 -15.67 4.43
CA PHE A 194 -17.15 -16.40 4.56
C PHE A 194 -17.92 -15.88 5.76
N VAL A 195 -19.13 -15.44 5.54
CA VAL A 195 -20.03 -15.01 6.61
C VAL A 195 -21.13 -16.05 6.76
N LEU A 196 -21.19 -16.70 7.92
CA LEU A 196 -22.23 -17.67 8.24
C LEU A 196 -23.38 -16.98 8.99
N TYR A 197 -24.57 -17.09 8.45
CA TYR A 197 -25.78 -16.55 9.06
C TYR A 197 -26.67 -17.69 9.54
N LYS A 198 -27.20 -17.53 10.75
CA LYS A 198 -28.23 -18.41 11.29
C LYS A 198 -29.22 -17.60 12.11
N ASP A 199 -30.45 -17.60 11.65
CA ASP A 199 -31.57 -17.06 12.41
C ASP A 199 -32.05 -18.12 13.43
N GLY A 200 -32.50 -17.65 14.56
CA GLY A 200 -33.07 -18.50 15.58
C GLY A 200 -34.02 -17.73 16.50
N ASP A 201 -34.92 -18.48 17.11
CA ASP A 201 -35.85 -17.94 18.09
C ASP A 201 -35.05 -17.49 19.33
N GLY A 202 -35.28 -16.27 19.78
CA GLY A 202 -34.68 -15.76 20.99
C GLY A 202 -35.05 -16.61 22.21
N GLY A 203 -34.26 -16.53 23.26
CA GLY A 203 -34.52 -17.28 24.51
C GLY A 203 -33.80 -16.65 25.70
N HIS A 204 -34.15 -17.13 26.89
CA HIS A 204 -33.51 -16.65 28.14
C HIS A 204 -32.14 -17.33 28.29
N ALA A 205 -31.08 -16.54 28.42
CA ALA A 205 -29.70 -17.05 28.51
C ALA A 205 -29.45 -18.10 29.58
N SER A 206 -30.20 -18.05 30.73
CA SER A 206 -30.07 -19.02 31.78
C SER A 206 -30.81 -20.35 31.53
N ARG A 207 -31.59 -20.44 30.44
CA ARG A 207 -32.35 -21.63 30.06
C ARG A 207 -32.27 -21.85 28.56
N PRO A 208 -31.06 -22.12 28.05
CA PRO A 208 -30.89 -22.34 26.62
C PRO A 208 -31.65 -23.58 26.16
N GLY A 209 -32.30 -23.50 25.00
CA GLY A 209 -32.91 -24.67 24.37
C GLY A 209 -31.86 -25.70 23.93
N LYS A 210 -32.30 -26.85 23.40
CA LYS A 210 -31.42 -27.94 22.96
C LYS A 210 -30.55 -27.58 21.72
N GLY A 211 -30.88 -26.53 21.01
CA GLY A 211 -30.08 -25.95 19.94
C GLY A 211 -29.96 -24.45 20.15
N THR A 212 -28.74 -23.93 20.09
CA THR A 212 -28.50 -22.49 20.06
C THR A 212 -27.95 -22.10 18.71
N VAL A 213 -28.19 -20.88 18.25
CA VAL A 213 -27.67 -20.37 16.98
C VAL A 213 -26.16 -20.59 16.89
N LEU A 214 -25.41 -20.28 17.97
CA LEU A 214 -23.98 -20.53 18.05
C LEU A 214 -23.62 -22.01 17.94
N GLY A 215 -24.37 -22.89 18.64
CA GLY A 215 -24.15 -24.33 18.60
C GLY A 215 -24.45 -24.94 17.21
N ASP A 216 -25.38 -24.36 16.47
CA ASP A 216 -25.70 -24.78 15.11
C ASP A 216 -24.64 -24.30 14.08
N ILE A 217 -24.09 -23.10 14.25
CA ILE A 217 -22.99 -22.60 13.41
C ILE A 217 -21.68 -23.37 13.68
N ALA A 218 -21.47 -23.84 14.91
CA ALA A 218 -20.25 -24.55 15.31
C ALA A 218 -20.23 -26.04 14.93
N ARG A 219 -21.28 -26.58 14.33
CA ARG A 219 -21.38 -27.99 13.83
C ARG A 219 -21.13 -28.08 12.35
#